data_dbdefb0b32fe3978bd42dbfb0e2a9885
#
_entry.id   dbdefb0b32fe3978bd42dbfb0e2a9885
#
_cell.length_a   1.000
_cell.length_b   1.000
_cell.length_c   1.000
_cell.angle_alpha   90.00
_cell.angle_beta   90.00
_cell.angle_gamma   90.00
#
_symmetry.space_group_name_H-M   'P 1'
#
loop_
_entity.id
_entity.type
_entity.pdbx_description
1 polymer ?
#
loop_
_entity_poly.entity_id
_entity_poly.type
_entity_poly.pdbx_seq_one_letter_code
_entity_poly.pdbx_strand_id
1 'polypeptide(L)'
;DNLDGLKHLLKSYSGKVKCIYIDPPYNTGSDGFVYNDNFNFTSEELQTKLSISEEQANKILDLTKRGSASHSAWLMFMASRLQLAKDLLTNDGVIFISIDDNEQANLKLLCDSIFGEENLISQIIIQSNKRGQTYKQLAKTHEYLLVYAKSELTIVNELKKELSNKVMTDLIGDFSERELRNRNPKYGRFNR
;
A
#
# COMPACT_ATOMS: atom_id res chain seq x y z
N ASP A 1 7.48 -4.22 -20.42
CA ASP A 1 6.33 -3.91 -19.54
C ASP A 1 6.41 -4.75 -18.25
N ASN A 2 6.10 -4.14 -17.10
CA ASN A 2 6.11 -4.84 -15.83
C ASN A 2 5.00 -5.91 -15.72
N LEU A 3 3.91 -5.78 -16.46
CA LEU A 3 2.86 -6.81 -16.51
C LEU A 3 3.38 -8.12 -17.12
N ASP A 4 4.16 -8.03 -18.20
CA ASP A 4 4.78 -9.20 -18.81
C ASP A 4 5.87 -9.80 -17.90
N GLY A 5 6.60 -8.94 -17.19
CA GLY A 5 7.54 -9.37 -16.17
C GLY A 5 6.86 -10.18 -15.06
N LEU A 6 5.71 -9.70 -14.53
CA LEU A 6 4.93 -10.43 -13.52
C LEU A 6 4.43 -11.78 -14.04
N LYS A 7 3.89 -11.83 -15.27
CA LYS A 7 3.47 -13.10 -15.91
C LYS A 7 4.62 -14.08 -16.05
N HIS A 8 5.82 -13.57 -16.35
CA HIS A 8 7.01 -14.41 -16.46
C HIS A 8 7.43 -14.95 -15.08
N LEU A 9 7.38 -14.13 -14.05
CA LEU A 9 7.67 -14.54 -12.67
C LEU A 9 6.72 -15.64 -12.17
N LEU A 10 5.45 -15.60 -12.52
CA LEU A 10 4.48 -16.62 -12.12
C LEU A 10 4.90 -18.03 -12.47
N LYS A 11 5.60 -18.24 -13.61
CA LYS A 11 6.06 -19.57 -14.04
C LYS A 11 6.98 -20.25 -13.03
N SER A 12 7.74 -19.47 -12.25
CA SER A 12 8.74 -19.97 -11.32
C SER A 12 8.48 -19.63 -9.86
N TYR A 13 7.71 -18.56 -9.59
CA TYR A 13 7.52 -17.96 -8.28
C TYR A 13 6.07 -17.93 -7.80
N SER A 14 5.11 -18.56 -8.50
CA SER A 14 3.73 -18.69 -8.03
C SER A 14 3.72 -19.31 -6.63
N GLY A 15 3.06 -18.63 -5.68
CA GLY A 15 2.94 -19.06 -4.29
C GLY A 15 4.27 -19.11 -3.50
N LYS A 16 5.31 -18.39 -3.93
CA LYS A 16 6.64 -18.44 -3.29
C LYS A 16 7.12 -17.09 -2.71
N VAL A 17 6.44 -16.01 -3.00
CA VAL A 17 6.84 -14.67 -2.54
C VAL A 17 6.20 -14.40 -1.18
N LYS A 18 7.01 -14.12 -0.17
CA LYS A 18 6.52 -13.87 1.20
C LYS A 18 6.04 -12.45 1.42
N CYS A 19 6.69 -11.48 0.77
CA CYS A 19 6.40 -10.05 0.95
C CYS A 19 6.55 -9.32 -0.37
N ILE A 20 5.57 -8.49 -0.69
CA ILE A 20 5.59 -7.59 -1.83
C ILE A 20 5.44 -6.16 -1.30
N TYR A 21 6.28 -5.25 -1.77
CA TYR A 21 6.10 -3.80 -1.60
C TYR A 21 6.03 -3.16 -2.98
N ILE A 22 5.03 -2.32 -3.18
CA ILE A 22 4.88 -1.51 -4.40
C ILE A 22 4.60 -0.06 -4.08
N ASP A 23 5.10 0.80 -4.97
CA ASP A 23 4.87 2.24 -5.00
C ASP A 23 4.37 2.58 -6.41
N PRO A 24 3.06 2.45 -6.68
CA PRO A 24 2.49 2.65 -8.01
C PRO A 24 2.39 4.14 -8.35
N PRO A 25 2.14 4.51 -9.62
CA PRO A 25 1.79 5.88 -9.96
C PRO A 25 0.54 6.32 -9.18
N TYR A 26 0.56 7.53 -8.61
CA TYR A 26 -0.53 8.05 -7.75
C TYR A 26 -1.66 8.73 -8.52
N ASN A 27 -1.60 8.73 -9.84
CA ASN A 27 -2.60 9.38 -10.73
C ASN A 27 -2.80 10.88 -10.42
N THR A 28 -1.73 11.57 -10.12
CA THR A 28 -1.76 13.00 -9.75
C THR A 28 -2.00 13.93 -10.93
N GLY A 29 -1.99 13.40 -12.16
CA GLY A 29 -2.06 14.18 -13.41
C GLY A 29 -0.75 14.90 -13.78
N SER A 30 0.22 14.95 -12.86
CA SER A 30 1.54 15.57 -13.05
C SER A 30 2.68 14.56 -13.17
N ASP A 31 2.42 13.30 -12.91
CA ASP A 31 3.38 12.20 -12.95
C ASP A 31 3.76 11.77 -14.39
N GLY A 32 3.19 12.40 -15.41
CA GLY A 32 3.45 12.11 -16.83
C GLY A 32 3.06 10.68 -17.24
N PHE A 33 2.38 9.95 -16.38
CA PHE A 33 1.96 8.60 -16.67
C PHE A 33 0.73 8.62 -17.58
N VAL A 34 0.91 8.18 -18.82
CA VAL A 34 -0.17 8.06 -19.81
C VAL A 34 -0.62 6.60 -19.85
N TYR A 35 -1.85 6.37 -19.46
CA TYR A 35 -2.49 5.05 -19.61
C TYR A 35 -2.88 4.85 -21.07
N ASN A 36 -1.96 4.28 -21.87
CA ASN A 36 -2.11 4.17 -23.33
C ASN A 36 -3.08 3.06 -23.78
N ASP A 37 -3.68 2.33 -22.84
CA ASP A 37 -4.50 1.18 -23.18
C ASP A 37 -5.98 1.55 -23.27
N ASN A 38 -6.66 0.99 -24.26
CA ASN A 38 -8.11 1.06 -24.39
C ASN A 38 -8.71 0.10 -23.34
N PHE A 39 -9.07 0.65 -22.17
CA PHE A 39 -9.52 -0.14 -21.01
C PHE A 39 -11.01 -0.55 -21.05
N ASN A 40 -11.61 -0.61 -22.22
CA ASN A 40 -12.96 -1.14 -22.41
C ASN A 40 -12.92 -2.66 -22.48
N PHE A 41 -12.70 -3.31 -21.35
CA PHE A 41 -12.78 -4.78 -21.29
C PHE A 41 -14.22 -5.25 -21.03
N THR A 42 -14.56 -6.37 -21.66
CA THR A 42 -15.75 -7.13 -21.28
C THR A 42 -15.43 -8.02 -20.06
N SER A 43 -16.51 -8.56 -19.42
CA SER A 43 -16.33 -9.48 -18.29
C SER A 43 -15.52 -10.73 -18.72
N GLU A 44 -15.80 -11.26 -19.90
CA GLU A 44 -15.13 -12.43 -20.44
C GLU A 44 -13.65 -12.18 -20.73
N GLU A 45 -13.32 -10.99 -21.25
CA GLU A 45 -11.92 -10.60 -21.47
C GLU A 45 -11.14 -10.49 -20.17
N LEU A 46 -11.75 -9.92 -19.12
CA LEU A 46 -11.12 -9.84 -17.78
C LEU A 46 -10.94 -11.24 -17.18
N GLN A 47 -11.96 -12.08 -17.23
CA GLN A 47 -11.86 -13.46 -16.76
C GLN A 47 -10.69 -14.18 -17.41
N THR A 48 -10.58 -14.08 -18.74
CA THR A 48 -9.52 -14.76 -19.51
C THR A 48 -8.14 -14.17 -19.21
N LYS A 49 -8.03 -12.83 -19.16
CA LYS A 49 -6.73 -12.16 -18.95
C LYS A 49 -6.18 -12.30 -17.53
N LEU A 50 -7.06 -12.30 -16.54
CA LEU A 50 -6.71 -12.30 -15.12
C LEU A 50 -6.91 -13.65 -14.44
N SER A 51 -7.50 -14.63 -15.16
CA SER A 51 -7.86 -15.95 -14.60
C SER A 51 -8.73 -15.84 -13.34
N ILE A 52 -9.71 -14.93 -13.37
CA ILE A 52 -10.64 -14.65 -12.26
C ILE A 52 -12.06 -15.12 -12.59
N SER A 53 -12.90 -15.22 -11.56
CA SER A 53 -14.32 -15.56 -11.75
C SER A 53 -15.11 -14.41 -12.40
N GLU A 54 -16.26 -14.71 -12.98
CA GLU A 54 -17.19 -13.73 -13.53
C GLU A 54 -17.61 -12.69 -12.47
N GLU A 55 -17.86 -13.13 -11.24
CA GLU A 55 -18.23 -12.25 -10.13
C GLU A 55 -17.13 -11.23 -9.83
N GLN A 56 -15.87 -11.69 -9.78
CA GLN A 56 -14.72 -10.81 -9.57
C GLN A 56 -14.52 -9.85 -10.75
N ALA A 57 -14.66 -10.32 -11.98
CA ALA A 57 -14.56 -9.49 -13.18
C ALA A 57 -15.63 -8.38 -13.17
N ASN A 58 -16.88 -8.72 -12.83
CA ASN A 58 -17.96 -7.75 -12.75
C ASN A 58 -17.75 -6.73 -11.63
N LYS A 59 -17.27 -7.12 -10.46
CA LYS A 59 -16.91 -6.19 -9.38
C LYS A 59 -15.85 -5.17 -9.83
N ILE A 60 -14.80 -5.62 -10.52
CA ILE A 60 -13.76 -4.74 -11.06
C ILE A 60 -14.37 -3.77 -12.10
N LEU A 61 -15.18 -4.27 -13.03
CA LEU A 61 -15.86 -3.43 -14.03
C LEU A 61 -16.78 -2.39 -13.41
N ASP A 62 -17.52 -2.73 -12.37
CA ASP A 62 -18.40 -1.79 -11.68
C ASP A 62 -17.61 -0.70 -10.96
N LEU A 63 -16.46 -1.01 -10.38
CA LEU A 63 -15.56 -0.01 -9.80
C LEU A 63 -15.03 0.95 -10.87
N THR A 64 -14.63 0.41 -12.02
CA THR A 64 -14.08 1.25 -13.12
C THR A 64 -15.14 2.15 -13.77
N LYS A 65 -16.41 1.77 -13.77
CA LYS A 65 -17.48 2.58 -14.33
C LYS A 65 -17.88 3.78 -13.46
N ARG A 66 -17.51 3.79 -12.18
CA ARG A 66 -17.94 4.82 -11.22
C ARG A 66 -17.03 6.06 -11.19
N GLY A 67 -15.82 5.95 -11.70
CA GLY A 67 -14.82 7.02 -11.69
C GLY A 67 -14.77 7.86 -12.95
N SER A 68 -13.97 8.92 -12.93
CA SER A 68 -13.56 9.61 -14.14
C SER A 68 -12.73 8.67 -15.04
N ALA A 69 -12.57 9.00 -16.31
CA ALA A 69 -11.79 8.17 -17.23
C ALA A 69 -10.36 7.87 -16.72
N SER A 70 -9.73 8.83 -16.03
CA SER A 70 -8.41 8.67 -15.42
C SER A 70 -8.40 7.64 -14.28
N HIS A 71 -9.36 7.71 -13.35
CA HIS A 71 -9.49 6.75 -12.26
C HIS A 71 -9.82 5.34 -12.77
N SER A 72 -10.68 5.25 -13.78
CA SER A 72 -11.04 3.97 -14.41
C SER A 72 -9.83 3.31 -15.07
N ALA A 73 -9.05 4.09 -15.81
CA ALA A 73 -7.82 3.61 -16.44
C ALA A 73 -6.78 3.15 -15.40
N TRP A 74 -6.61 3.94 -14.33
CA TRP A 74 -5.72 3.58 -13.23
C TRP A 74 -6.14 2.29 -12.52
N LEU A 75 -7.44 2.13 -12.22
CA LEU A 75 -7.98 0.91 -11.60
C LEU A 75 -7.71 -0.33 -12.47
N MET A 76 -7.95 -0.23 -13.77
CA MET A 76 -7.68 -1.35 -14.70
C MET A 76 -6.18 -1.68 -14.78
N PHE A 77 -5.32 -0.66 -14.81
CA PHE A 77 -3.88 -0.81 -14.76
C PHE A 77 -3.45 -1.55 -13.49
N MET A 78 -4.00 -1.19 -12.35
CA MET A 78 -3.67 -1.80 -11.05
C MET A 78 -4.29 -3.19 -10.89
N ALA A 79 -5.53 -3.41 -11.34
CA ALA A 79 -6.24 -4.69 -11.18
C ALA A 79 -5.44 -5.87 -11.72
N SER A 80 -4.93 -5.73 -12.95
CA SER A 80 -4.15 -6.79 -13.59
C SER A 80 -2.85 -7.12 -12.83
N ARG A 81 -2.20 -6.11 -12.27
CA ARG A 81 -0.94 -6.25 -11.52
C ARG A 81 -1.15 -6.82 -10.13
N LEU A 82 -2.17 -6.34 -9.43
CA LEU A 82 -2.51 -6.82 -8.09
C LEU A 82 -2.99 -8.28 -8.11
N GLN A 83 -3.74 -8.68 -9.14
CA GLN A 83 -4.15 -10.07 -9.30
C GLN A 83 -2.92 -10.99 -9.45
N LEU A 84 -1.98 -10.64 -10.33
CA LEU A 84 -0.75 -11.42 -10.49
C LEU A 84 0.13 -11.38 -9.22
N ALA A 85 0.17 -10.26 -8.52
CA ALA A 85 0.87 -10.14 -7.24
C ALA A 85 0.28 -11.09 -6.18
N LYS A 86 -1.06 -11.19 -6.13
CA LYS A 86 -1.75 -12.16 -5.25
C LYS A 86 -1.33 -13.59 -5.55
N ASP A 87 -1.21 -13.96 -6.82
CA ASP A 87 -0.84 -15.32 -7.24
C ASP A 87 0.64 -15.63 -6.95
N LEU A 88 1.50 -14.63 -6.89
CA LEU A 88 2.89 -14.78 -6.48
C LEU A 88 3.04 -15.01 -4.97
N LEU A 89 2.16 -14.45 -4.13
CA LEU A 89 2.26 -14.54 -2.69
C LEU A 89 2.06 -15.96 -2.15
N THR A 90 2.85 -16.33 -1.14
CA THR A 90 2.58 -17.51 -0.29
C THR A 90 1.26 -17.31 0.47
N ASN A 91 0.65 -18.39 0.97
CA ASN A 91 -0.61 -18.29 1.71
C ASN A 91 -0.51 -17.40 2.95
N ASP A 92 0.67 -17.32 3.56
CA ASP A 92 0.98 -16.47 4.71
C ASP A 92 1.74 -15.18 4.29
N GLY A 93 1.65 -14.81 3.02
CA GLY A 93 2.30 -13.64 2.43
C GLY A 93 1.54 -12.35 2.68
N VAL A 94 2.24 -11.22 2.50
CA VAL A 94 1.72 -9.87 2.74
C VAL A 94 2.12 -8.94 1.60
N ILE A 95 1.24 -8.00 1.28
CA ILE A 95 1.53 -6.91 0.34
C ILE A 95 1.37 -5.55 1.01
N PHE A 96 2.32 -4.67 0.75
CA PHE A 96 2.34 -3.26 1.16
C PHE A 96 2.25 -2.39 -0.08
N ILE A 97 1.34 -1.41 -0.07
CA ILE A 97 1.07 -0.55 -1.21
C ILE A 97 1.05 0.90 -0.77
N SER A 98 2.04 1.69 -1.21
CA SER A 98 2.04 3.14 -1.00
C SER A 98 1.05 3.82 -1.93
N ILE A 99 0.35 4.85 -1.44
CA ILE A 99 -0.62 5.63 -2.21
C ILE A 99 -0.90 6.96 -1.53
N ASP A 100 -1.32 7.95 -2.29
CA ASP A 100 -1.81 9.22 -1.76
C ASP A 100 -3.35 9.36 -1.83
N ASP A 101 -3.87 10.53 -1.43
CA ASP A 101 -5.32 10.81 -1.41
C ASP A 101 -6.00 10.66 -2.77
N ASN A 102 -5.27 10.74 -3.90
CA ASN A 102 -5.90 10.70 -5.22
C ASN A 102 -6.56 9.35 -5.50
N GLU A 103 -5.90 8.26 -5.11
CA GLU A 103 -6.37 6.91 -5.43
C GLU A 103 -6.52 5.99 -4.20
N GLN A 104 -6.29 6.47 -2.98
CA GLN A 104 -6.37 5.65 -1.76
C GLN A 104 -7.71 4.91 -1.63
N ALA A 105 -8.83 5.62 -1.81
CA ALA A 105 -10.16 5.02 -1.68
C ALA A 105 -10.43 3.97 -2.78
N ASN A 106 -10.07 4.29 -4.03
CA ASN A 106 -10.21 3.38 -5.16
C ASN A 106 -9.32 2.15 -5.01
N LEU A 107 -8.08 2.34 -4.58
CA LEU A 107 -7.15 1.24 -4.31
C LEU A 107 -7.67 0.31 -3.22
N LYS A 108 -8.22 0.87 -2.13
CA LYS A 108 -8.79 0.06 -1.06
C LYS A 108 -9.93 -0.82 -1.58
N LEU A 109 -10.88 -0.25 -2.31
CA LEU A 109 -12.00 -1.02 -2.88
C LEU A 109 -11.52 -2.10 -3.85
N LEU A 110 -10.50 -1.81 -4.64
CA LEU A 110 -9.91 -2.78 -5.55
C LEU A 110 -9.21 -3.91 -4.78
N CYS A 111 -8.43 -3.58 -3.75
CA CYS A 111 -7.77 -4.57 -2.91
C CYS A 111 -8.79 -5.44 -2.13
N ASP A 112 -9.86 -4.86 -1.61
CA ASP A 112 -10.96 -5.59 -0.99
C ASP A 112 -11.55 -6.63 -1.96
N SER A 113 -11.74 -6.25 -3.23
CA SER A 113 -12.24 -7.16 -4.28
C SER A 113 -11.26 -8.27 -4.64
N ILE A 114 -9.95 -8.00 -4.59
CA ILE A 114 -8.92 -8.96 -5.00
C ILE A 114 -8.48 -9.84 -3.82
N PHE A 115 -8.12 -9.25 -2.70
CA PHE A 115 -7.54 -9.95 -1.55
C PHE A 115 -8.61 -10.42 -0.56
N GLY A 116 -9.77 -9.75 -0.52
CA GLY A 116 -10.81 -9.90 0.50
C GLY A 116 -10.75 -8.76 1.51
N GLU A 117 -11.91 -8.20 1.88
CA GLU A 117 -12.02 -7.12 2.87
C GLU A 117 -11.49 -7.56 4.24
N GLU A 118 -11.73 -8.81 4.60
CA GLU A 118 -11.29 -9.46 5.84
C GLU A 118 -9.77 -9.57 5.96
N ASN A 119 -9.05 -9.49 4.84
CA ASN A 119 -7.59 -9.59 4.79
C ASN A 119 -6.88 -8.22 4.85
N LEU A 120 -7.62 -7.13 5.05
CA LEU A 120 -7.02 -5.83 5.34
C LEU A 120 -6.40 -5.83 6.74
N ILE A 121 -5.06 -5.82 6.80
CA ILE A 121 -4.33 -5.77 8.08
C ILE A 121 -4.38 -4.35 8.65
N SER A 122 -4.02 -3.36 7.83
CA SER A 122 -3.95 -1.96 8.29
C SER A 122 -3.89 -0.98 7.13
N GLN A 123 -4.32 0.25 7.42
CA GLN A 123 -4.02 1.44 6.64
C GLN A 123 -3.17 2.37 7.49
N ILE A 124 -1.89 2.43 7.18
CA ILE A 124 -0.90 3.21 7.93
C ILE A 124 -0.81 4.61 7.32
N ILE A 125 -0.84 5.63 8.17
CA ILE A 125 -0.61 7.01 7.76
C ILE A 125 0.88 7.31 7.89
N ILE A 126 1.51 7.65 6.76
CA ILE A 126 2.93 8.00 6.69
C ILE A 126 3.07 9.51 6.56
N GLN A 127 3.77 10.12 7.51
CA GLN A 127 4.09 11.53 7.41
C GLN A 127 5.20 11.74 6.37
N SER A 128 4.82 12.13 5.14
CA SER A 128 5.76 12.38 4.04
C SER A 128 6.44 13.73 4.12
N ASN A 129 5.76 14.75 4.69
CA ASN A 129 6.32 16.09 4.81
C ASN A 129 6.02 16.71 6.18
N LYS A 130 7.06 16.92 6.99
CA LYS A 130 6.92 17.50 8.35
C LYS A 130 6.42 18.94 8.38
N ARG A 131 6.68 19.72 7.32
CA ARG A 131 6.30 21.14 7.25
C ARG A 131 4.98 21.36 6.51
N GLY A 132 4.52 20.36 5.77
CA GLY A 132 3.40 20.47 4.85
C GLY A 132 3.69 21.44 3.70
N GLN A 133 3.23 21.09 2.52
CA GLN A 133 3.15 22.04 1.40
C GLN A 133 1.68 22.44 1.25
N THR A 134 1.41 23.73 1.35
CA THR A 134 0.06 24.26 1.19
C THR A 134 -0.19 24.51 -0.29
N TYR A 135 -0.83 23.56 -0.97
CA TYR A 135 -1.18 23.72 -2.38
C TYR A 135 -2.53 24.41 -2.59
N LYS A 136 -3.39 24.43 -1.58
CA LYS A 136 -4.70 25.08 -1.59
C LYS A 136 -4.97 25.73 -0.23
N GLN A 137 -6.01 25.26 0.49
CA GLN A 137 -6.42 25.81 1.79
C GLN A 137 -5.75 25.10 2.96
N LEU A 138 -5.45 23.81 2.81
CA LEU A 138 -4.86 22.98 3.85
C LEU A 138 -3.56 22.34 3.36
N ALA A 139 -2.59 22.22 4.25
CA ALA A 139 -1.32 21.58 3.96
C ALA A 139 -1.48 20.07 3.87
N LYS A 140 -0.98 19.47 2.79
CA LYS A 140 -0.88 18.01 2.66
C LYS A 140 0.42 17.54 3.32
N THR A 141 0.33 16.64 4.29
CA THR A 141 1.46 16.22 5.13
C THR A 141 1.68 14.72 5.15
N HIS A 142 0.80 13.94 4.57
CA HIS A 142 0.82 12.49 4.68
C HIS A 142 0.45 11.78 3.40
N GLU A 143 0.80 10.53 3.36
CA GLU A 143 0.44 9.51 2.40
C GLU A 143 -0.05 8.27 3.15
N TYR A 144 -0.47 7.25 2.43
CA TYR A 144 -0.99 6.02 3.02
C TYR A 144 -0.13 4.83 2.60
N LEU A 145 -0.06 3.85 3.48
CA LEU A 145 0.43 2.52 3.17
C LEU A 145 -0.68 1.52 3.49
N LEU A 146 -1.27 0.93 2.47
CA LEU A 146 -2.23 -0.15 2.62
C LEU A 146 -1.49 -1.46 2.78
N VAL A 147 -1.93 -2.27 3.75
CA VAL A 147 -1.32 -3.57 4.07
C VAL A 147 -2.39 -4.65 4.01
N TYR A 148 -2.25 -5.57 3.07
CA TYR A 148 -3.16 -6.70 2.90
C TYR A 148 -2.44 -8.03 3.10
N ALA A 149 -3.10 -8.93 3.80
CA ALA A 149 -2.70 -10.33 3.89
C ALA A 149 -3.08 -11.08 2.61
N LYS A 150 -2.38 -12.17 2.32
CA LYS A 150 -2.86 -13.15 1.33
C LYS A 150 -4.04 -13.95 1.85
N SER A 151 -4.01 -14.32 3.14
CA SER A 151 -5.05 -15.04 3.86
C SER A 151 -4.91 -14.83 5.36
N GLU A 152 -5.82 -15.41 6.14
CA GLU A 152 -5.79 -15.41 7.61
C GLU A 152 -4.54 -16.04 8.24
N LEU A 153 -3.76 -16.78 7.46
CA LEU A 153 -2.49 -17.39 7.91
C LEU A 153 -1.35 -16.39 8.04
N THR A 154 -1.54 -15.16 7.55
CA THR A 154 -0.51 -14.12 7.54
C THR A 154 -0.31 -13.56 8.94
N ILE A 155 0.93 -13.58 9.42
CA ILE A 155 1.34 -12.96 10.69
C ILE A 155 2.39 -11.89 10.39
N VAL A 156 2.08 -10.65 10.77
CA VAL A 156 3.02 -9.53 10.74
C VAL A 156 3.58 -9.35 12.15
N ASN A 157 4.85 -9.68 12.33
CA ASN A 157 5.51 -9.58 13.63
C ASN A 157 5.79 -8.12 14.00
N GLU A 158 5.70 -7.80 15.28
CA GLU A 158 6.17 -6.52 15.80
C GLU A 158 7.68 -6.37 15.57
N LEU A 159 8.08 -5.17 15.15
CA LEU A 159 9.50 -4.81 15.21
C LEU A 159 9.88 -4.73 16.69
N LYS A 160 10.67 -5.71 17.16
CA LYS A 160 11.33 -5.57 18.46
C LYS A 160 12.21 -4.32 18.35
N LYS A 161 11.81 -3.24 19.04
CA LYS A 161 12.75 -2.16 19.31
C LYS A 161 13.90 -2.80 20.08
N GLU A 162 15.03 -2.96 19.43
CA GLU A 162 16.27 -3.03 20.16
C GLU A 162 16.38 -1.67 20.86
N LEU A 163 15.98 -1.66 22.11
CA LEU A 163 16.36 -0.59 23.01
C LEU A 163 17.90 -0.70 23.04
N SER A 164 18.57 0.14 22.29
CA SER A 164 19.99 0.42 22.52
C SER A 164 20.06 1.17 23.85
N ASN A 165 19.74 0.45 24.92
CA ASN A 165 20.01 0.89 26.25
C ASN A 165 21.54 0.81 26.41
N LYS A 166 22.24 1.90 26.11
CA LYS A 166 23.49 2.13 26.77
C LYS A 166 23.16 2.17 28.26
N VAL A 167 23.33 1.02 28.90
CA VAL A 167 23.27 0.96 30.35
C VAL A 167 24.49 1.72 30.82
N MET A 168 24.29 2.85 31.49
CA MET A 168 25.35 3.60 32.16
C MET A 168 25.26 3.25 33.64
N THR A 169 26.40 3.04 34.26
CA THR A 169 26.50 2.75 35.69
C THR A 169 27.12 3.95 36.39
N ASP A 170 26.50 4.45 37.41
CA ASP A 170 27.05 5.46 38.31
C ASP A 170 27.14 4.93 39.75
N LEU A 171 27.43 5.80 40.70
CA LEU A 171 27.57 5.44 42.12
C LEU A 171 26.25 4.97 42.77
N ILE A 172 25.11 5.16 42.11
CA ILE A 172 23.78 4.81 42.60
C ILE A 172 23.26 3.51 41.98
N GLY A 173 23.77 3.14 40.78
CA GLY A 173 23.38 1.93 40.09
C GLY A 173 23.31 2.12 38.56
N ASP A 174 22.77 1.11 37.91
CA ASP A 174 22.61 1.13 36.46
C ASP A 174 21.42 2.01 36.05
N PHE A 175 21.59 2.86 35.06
CA PHE A 175 20.54 3.68 34.48
C PHE A 175 20.64 3.77 32.96
N SER A 176 19.52 4.11 32.31
CA SER A 176 19.49 4.42 30.89
C SER A 176 19.05 5.84 30.66
N GLU A 177 19.77 6.59 29.84
CA GLU A 177 19.31 7.91 29.41
C GLU A 177 18.17 7.78 28.42
N ARG A 178 17.07 8.47 28.71
CA ARG A 178 15.95 8.63 27.79
C ARG A 178 15.86 10.08 27.37
N GLU A 179 16.04 10.37 26.09
CA GLU A 179 15.82 11.70 25.55
C GLU A 179 14.35 12.07 25.69
N LEU A 180 14.06 13.07 26.53
CA LEU A 180 12.74 13.68 26.62
C LEU A 180 12.59 14.68 25.46
N ARG A 181 12.01 14.25 24.36
CA ARG A 181 11.66 15.14 23.26
C ARG A 181 10.44 15.96 23.65
N ASN A 182 10.64 17.25 23.83
CA ASN A 182 9.53 18.18 23.95
C ASN A 182 8.80 18.28 22.58
N ARG A 183 7.65 17.63 22.46
CA ARG A 183 6.82 17.68 21.25
C ARG A 183 6.05 18.99 21.09
N ASN A 184 6.05 19.85 22.09
CA ASN A 184 5.32 21.12 22.03
C ASN A 184 6.27 22.30 22.19
N PRO A 185 6.66 22.97 21.09
CA PRO A 185 7.58 24.12 21.16
C PRO A 185 7.04 25.32 21.93
N LYS A 186 5.75 25.36 22.26
CA LYS A 186 5.14 26.45 23.04
C LYS A 186 5.47 26.40 24.52
N TYR A 187 5.95 25.30 25.05
CA TYR A 187 6.20 25.14 26.50
C TYR A 187 7.66 25.25 26.92
N GLY A 188 8.51 25.77 26.06
CA GLY A 188 9.91 25.98 26.41
C GLY A 188 10.69 24.66 26.66
N ARG A 189 11.99 24.78 26.70
CA ARG A 189 12.86 23.68 27.14
C ARG A 189 12.79 23.62 28.67
N PHE A 190 12.28 22.54 29.20
CA PHE A 190 12.58 22.21 30.59
C PHE A 190 14.04 21.78 30.66
N ASN A 191 14.92 22.72 30.99
CA ASN A 191 16.24 22.40 31.46
C ASN A 191 16.11 21.89 32.90
N ARG A 192 16.27 20.62 33.08
CA ARG A 192 16.67 20.00 34.35
C ARG A 192 17.67 18.91 34.03
#